data_459cb0309ccf2e5c76c2f3da7a6f63e7
#
_entry.id   459cb0309ccf2e5c76c2f3da7a6f63e7
#
_cell.length_a   1.000
_cell.length_b   1.000
_cell.length_c   1.000
_cell.angle_alpha   90.00
_cell.angle_beta   90.00
_cell.angle_gamma   90.00
#
_symmetry.space_group_name_H-M   'P 1'
#
loop_
_entity.id
_entity.type
_entity.pdbx_description
1 polymer ?
#
loop_
_entity_poly.entity_id
_entity_poly.type
_entity_poly.pdbx_seq_one_letter_code
_entity_poly.pdbx_strand_id
1 'polypeptide(L)' 'MAWRWLFIVLVGGLELSCASKAFLLDGDANYARVAYGGDMESATAVAKQHCAPFERVPRFHEIQGDAAYFDCVRP' A
#
# COMPACT_ATOMS: atom_id res chain seq x y z
N MET A 1 33.54 14.27 -19.23
CA MET A 1 32.69 15.25 -19.00
C MET A 1 31.30 15.03 -19.34
N ALA A 2 30.98 14.78 -20.50
CA ALA A 2 29.61 14.70 -20.91
C ALA A 2 28.88 13.51 -20.35
N TRP A 3 29.58 12.53 -19.93
CA TRP A 3 28.95 11.34 -19.46
C TRP A 3 28.30 11.47 -18.09
N ARG A 4 28.49 12.53 -17.45
CA ARG A 4 27.89 12.66 -16.14
C ARG A 4 26.42 12.73 -16.11
N TRP A 5 25.80 13.23 -17.11
CA TRP A 5 24.38 13.30 -17.05
C TRP A 5 23.71 11.98 -17.20
N LEU A 6 24.44 10.98 -17.52
CA LEU A 6 23.83 9.68 -17.59
C LEU A 6 23.31 9.22 -16.26
N PHE A 7 23.97 9.62 -15.22
CA PHE A 7 23.53 9.21 -13.90
C PHE A 7 22.21 9.79 -13.54
N ILE A 8 21.97 10.97 -13.94
CA ILE A 8 20.74 11.64 -13.61
C ILE A 8 19.58 10.90 -14.20
N VAL A 9 19.75 10.40 -15.38
CA VAL A 9 18.69 9.67 -16.04
C VAL A 9 18.32 8.42 -15.28
N LEU A 10 19.30 7.75 -14.72
CA LEU A 10 19.03 6.55 -13.98
C LEU A 10 18.19 6.79 -12.77
N VAL A 11 18.46 7.88 -12.10
CA VAL A 11 17.72 8.19 -10.90
C VAL A 11 16.26 8.35 -11.20
N GLY A 12 15.94 8.96 -12.30
CA GLY A 12 14.56 9.17 -12.62
C GLY A 12 13.76 7.89 -12.77
N GLY A 13 14.43 6.83 -13.16
CA GLY A 13 13.72 5.59 -13.37
C GLY A 13 13.17 4.97 -12.12
N LEU A 14 13.74 5.31 -10.99
CA LEU A 14 13.31 4.70 -9.75
C LEU A 14 11.91 5.10 -9.36
N GLU A 15 11.48 6.22 -9.80
CA GLU A 15 10.20 6.72 -9.38
C GLU A 15 9.05 5.94 -9.92
N LEU A 16 9.28 5.15 -10.93
CA LEU A 16 8.22 4.38 -11.50
C LEU A 16 7.64 3.39 -10.49
N SER A 17 8.46 2.92 -9.56
CA SER A 17 7.98 1.95 -8.61
C SER A 17 6.98 2.54 -7.64
N CYS A 18 6.89 3.86 -7.55
CA CYS A 18 5.94 4.48 -6.65
C CYS A 18 4.55 4.55 -7.24
N ALA A 19 4.42 4.38 -8.53
CA ALA A 19 3.15 4.60 -9.20
C ALA A 19 2.09 3.59 -8.82
N SER A 20 2.48 2.41 -8.40
CA SER A 20 1.52 1.37 -8.07
C SER A 20 1.39 1.14 -6.58
N LYS A 21 1.82 2.09 -5.79
CA LYS A 21 1.79 1.92 -4.36
C LYS A 21 0.39 2.02 -3.80
N ALA A 22 0.03 1.08 -2.93
CA ALA A 22 -1.27 1.10 -2.27
C ALA A 22 -1.32 2.19 -1.21
N PHE A 23 -2.53 2.67 -0.93
CA PHE A 23 -2.70 3.66 0.12
C PHE A 23 -4.05 3.49 0.78
N LEU A 24 -4.15 3.93 2.02
CA LEU A 24 -5.37 3.82 2.80
C LEU A 24 -6.41 4.82 2.32
N LEU A 25 -7.61 4.34 2.04
CA LEU A 25 -8.72 5.21 1.69
C LEU A 25 -9.45 5.68 2.93
N ASP A 26 -9.81 4.75 3.81
CA ASP A 26 -10.39 5.09 5.10
C ASP A 26 -10.40 3.83 5.95
N GLY A 27 -10.82 3.98 7.20
CA GLY A 27 -10.85 2.84 8.10
C GLY A 27 -11.00 3.31 9.54
N ASP A 28 -11.14 2.33 10.44
CA ASP A 28 -11.19 2.61 11.87
C ASP A 28 -10.58 1.41 12.59
N ALA A 29 -10.91 1.25 13.88
CA ALA A 29 -10.33 0.15 14.66
C ALA A 29 -10.80 -1.21 14.19
N ASN A 30 -11.85 -1.28 13.39
CA ASN A 30 -12.45 -2.54 12.98
C ASN A 30 -12.12 -2.92 11.55
N TYR A 31 -11.77 -1.98 10.69
CA TYR A 31 -11.53 -2.29 9.30
C TYR A 31 -10.58 -1.30 8.64
N ALA A 32 -10.07 -1.68 7.47
CA ALA A 32 -9.26 -0.81 6.63
C ALA A 32 -9.71 -0.98 5.19
N ARG A 33 -9.90 0.12 4.50
CA ARG A 33 -10.25 0.12 3.09
C ARG A 33 -9.09 0.75 2.33
N VAL A 34 -8.48 -0.03 1.47
CA VAL A 34 -7.20 0.32 0.85
C VAL A 34 -7.32 0.32 -0.66
N ALA A 35 -6.83 1.38 -1.29
CA ALA A 35 -6.70 1.38 -2.74
C ALA A 35 -5.44 0.62 -3.07
N TYR A 36 -5.57 -0.58 -3.67
CA TYR A 36 -4.43 -1.47 -3.77
C TYR A 36 -3.72 -1.46 -5.12
N GLY A 37 -4.32 -0.88 -6.14
CA GLY A 37 -3.62 -0.74 -7.42
C GLY A 37 -3.19 -2.05 -8.04
N GLY A 38 -3.89 -3.13 -7.74
CA GLY A 38 -3.56 -4.43 -8.29
C GLY A 38 -2.47 -5.17 -7.53
N ASP A 39 -1.98 -4.65 -6.44
CA ASP A 39 -0.91 -5.28 -5.66
C ASP A 39 -1.40 -5.57 -4.24
N MET A 40 -1.82 -6.81 -4.03
CA MET A 40 -2.35 -7.20 -2.73
C MET A 40 -1.29 -7.21 -1.64
N GLU A 41 -0.05 -7.43 -2.00
CA GLU A 41 1.00 -7.42 -1.00
C GLU A 41 1.18 -6.03 -0.42
N SER A 42 1.18 -5.02 -1.27
CA SER A 42 1.27 -3.65 -0.80
C SER A 42 0.03 -3.28 0.00
N ALA A 43 -1.14 -3.72 -0.43
CA ALA A 43 -2.37 -3.42 0.27
C ALA A 43 -2.35 -4.03 1.67
N THR A 44 -1.87 -5.25 1.79
CA THR A 44 -1.78 -5.91 3.08
C THR A 44 -0.85 -5.15 4.02
N ALA A 45 0.26 -4.65 3.48
CA ALA A 45 1.20 -3.88 4.30
C ALA A 45 0.55 -2.60 4.82
N VAL A 46 -0.23 -1.92 3.98
CA VAL A 46 -0.94 -0.71 4.38
C VAL A 46 -1.97 -1.04 5.46
N ALA A 47 -2.73 -2.11 5.28
CA ALA A 47 -3.72 -2.53 6.26
C ALA A 47 -3.06 -2.88 7.58
N LYS A 48 -1.90 -3.52 7.52
CA LYS A 48 -1.18 -3.89 8.72
C LYS A 48 -0.77 -2.66 9.52
N GLN A 49 -0.29 -1.64 8.84
CA GLN A 49 0.08 -0.40 9.50
C GLN A 49 -1.13 0.28 10.11
N HIS A 50 -2.28 0.16 9.45
CA HIS A 50 -3.50 0.78 9.95
C HIS A 50 -4.01 0.07 11.21
N CYS A 51 -4.01 -1.26 11.21
CA CYS A 51 -4.57 -2.02 12.33
C CYS A 51 -3.64 -2.06 13.54
N ALA A 52 -2.33 -1.88 13.33
CA ALA A 52 -1.35 -2.04 14.41
C ALA A 52 -1.58 -1.15 15.63
N PRO A 53 -1.91 0.15 15.46
CA PRO A 53 -2.14 1.00 16.64
C PRO A 53 -3.28 0.52 17.51
N PHE A 54 -4.17 -0.30 16.97
CA PHE A 54 -5.28 -0.85 17.74
C PHE A 54 -4.95 -2.23 18.28
N GLU A 55 -3.69 -2.65 18.15
CA GLU A 55 -3.23 -3.96 18.59
C GLU A 55 -3.99 -5.07 17.88
N ARG A 56 -4.22 -4.88 16.59
CA ARG A 56 -4.94 -5.83 15.77
C ARG A 56 -4.16 -6.11 14.51
N VAL A 57 -4.58 -7.14 13.79
CA VAL A 57 -3.96 -7.52 12.54
C VAL A 57 -5.01 -7.52 11.44
N PRO A 58 -4.61 -7.28 10.19
CA PRO A 58 -5.59 -7.27 9.10
C PRO A 58 -5.93 -8.68 8.66
N ARG A 59 -7.20 -8.88 8.33
CA ARG A 59 -7.66 -10.11 7.72
C ARG A 59 -8.42 -9.71 6.46
N PHE A 60 -8.00 -10.24 5.33
CA PHE A 60 -8.62 -9.89 4.06
C PHE A 60 -10.10 -10.24 4.07
N HIS A 61 -10.93 -9.31 3.62
CA HIS A 61 -12.38 -9.51 3.57
C HIS A 61 -12.85 -9.65 2.13
N GLU A 62 -12.70 -8.61 1.32
CA GLU A 62 -13.16 -8.68 -0.07
C GLU A 62 -12.57 -7.54 -0.87
N ILE A 63 -12.72 -7.61 -2.18
CA ILE A 63 -12.32 -6.56 -3.09
C ILE A 63 -13.59 -5.98 -3.72
N GLN A 64 -13.68 -4.66 -3.73
CA GLN A 64 -14.75 -3.96 -4.42
C GLN A 64 -14.11 -2.90 -5.31
N GLY A 65 -14.18 -3.11 -6.63
CA GLY A 65 -13.54 -2.19 -7.55
C GLY A 65 -12.04 -2.14 -7.33
N ASP A 66 -11.51 -0.96 -7.07
CA ASP A 66 -10.09 -0.79 -6.83
C ASP A 66 -9.73 -0.85 -5.35
N ALA A 67 -10.68 -1.12 -4.50
CA ALA A 67 -10.45 -1.12 -3.07
C ALA A 67 -10.44 -2.53 -2.51
N ALA A 68 -9.48 -2.78 -1.64
CA ALA A 68 -9.41 -4.03 -0.88
C ALA A 68 -9.87 -3.73 0.54
N TYR A 69 -10.76 -4.56 1.05
CA TYR A 69 -11.30 -4.40 2.40
C TYR A 69 -10.67 -5.42 3.32
N PHE A 70 -10.16 -4.94 4.44
CA PHE A 70 -9.56 -5.80 5.46
C PHE A 70 -10.25 -5.55 6.78
N ASP A 71 -10.45 -6.61 7.55
CA ASP A 71 -10.94 -6.49 8.92
C ASP A 71 -9.75 -6.43 9.85
N CYS A 72 -9.77 -5.52 10.82
CA CYS A 72 -8.76 -5.50 11.88
C CYS A 72 -9.27 -6.44 12.98
N VAL A 73 -8.59 -7.56 13.16
CA VAL A 73 -9.03 -8.58 14.13
C VAL A 73 -7.94 -8.83 15.15
N ARG A 74 -8.30 -9.46 16.24
CA ARG A 74 -7.31 -9.82 17.25
C ARG A 74 -6.37 -10.85 16.72
N PRO A 75 -5.09 -10.71 17.06
CA PRO A 75 -4.10 -11.66 16.58
C PRO A 75 -4.31 -13.05 17.14
#